data_8f53b9804e0d206bc9868a98b9bc6a5e
#
_entry.id   8f53b9804e0d206bc9868a98b9bc6a5e
#
_cell.length_a   1.000
_cell.length_b   1.000
_cell.length_c   1.000
_cell.angle_alpha   90.00
_cell.angle_beta   90.00
_cell.angle_gamma   90.00
#
_symmetry.space_group_name_H-M   'P 1'
#
loop_
_entity.id
_entity.type
_entity.pdbx_description
1 polymer ?
#
loop_
_entity_poly.entity_id
_entity_poly.type
_entity_poly.pdbx_seq_one_letter_code
_entity_poly.pdbx_strand_id
1 'polypeptide(L)'
;LTALQWQDVDLKKRILTVRKTLQRIQCQDGVTKTKLVITEPKSESSKRKIPIPAHVIPLLLKFQGNKNEYLISGKETPTEPRTLQYRFSKILKNVNLPSVHFHSLRHMFASRCIRLGFDVKALSEILGHSSVEITLNRYVHSSFEQKIEYMSRLK
;
A
#
# COMPACT_ATOMS: atom_id res chain seq x y z
N LEU A 1 4.11 0.28 -4.71
CA LEU A 1 2.97 0.61 -5.59
C LEU A 1 3.44 0.80 -7.04
N THR A 2 4.48 1.63 -7.29
CA THR A 2 4.97 1.95 -8.65
C THR A 2 5.60 0.78 -9.42
N ALA A 3 5.94 -0.32 -8.75
CA ALA A 3 6.43 -1.56 -9.37
C ALA A 3 5.30 -2.55 -9.74
N LEU A 4 4.04 -2.20 -9.47
CA LEU A 4 2.91 -3.09 -9.66
C LEU A 4 2.47 -3.11 -11.13
N GLN A 5 2.36 -4.30 -11.71
CA GLN A 5 1.93 -4.53 -13.09
C GLN A 5 0.57 -5.23 -13.12
N TRP A 6 -0.12 -5.21 -14.27
CA TRP A 6 -1.41 -5.90 -14.42
C TRP A 6 -1.31 -7.40 -14.26
N GLN A 7 -0.19 -8.03 -14.57
CA GLN A 7 0.06 -9.45 -14.28
C GLN A 7 0.08 -9.79 -12.78
N ASP A 8 0.21 -8.80 -11.90
CA ASP A 8 0.19 -8.95 -10.45
C ASP A 8 -1.23 -8.85 -9.87
N VAL A 9 -2.25 -8.61 -10.71
CA VAL A 9 -3.65 -8.42 -10.34
C VAL A 9 -4.52 -9.49 -10.95
N ASP A 10 -5.10 -10.35 -10.11
CA ASP A 10 -6.12 -11.32 -10.50
C ASP A 10 -7.50 -10.75 -10.14
N LEU A 11 -8.16 -10.15 -11.13
CA LEU A 11 -9.49 -9.54 -10.92
C LEU A 11 -10.57 -10.59 -10.65
N LYS A 12 -10.44 -11.82 -11.19
CA LYS A 12 -11.40 -12.91 -10.97
C LYS A 12 -11.34 -13.39 -9.53
N LYS A 13 -10.13 -13.64 -9.01
CA LYS A 13 -9.90 -14.03 -7.61
C LYS A 13 -9.91 -12.85 -6.65
N ARG A 14 -9.92 -11.63 -7.16
CA ARG A 14 -9.82 -10.38 -6.39
C ARG A 14 -8.57 -10.33 -5.53
N ILE A 15 -7.42 -10.66 -6.11
CA ILE A 15 -6.13 -10.71 -5.42
C ILE A 15 -5.12 -9.83 -6.14
N LEU A 16 -4.40 -9.04 -5.35
CA LEU A 16 -3.21 -8.30 -5.76
C LEU A 16 -1.98 -8.94 -5.12
N THR A 17 -0.97 -9.27 -5.92
CA THR A 17 0.28 -9.88 -5.44
C THR A 17 1.40 -8.86 -5.42
N VAL A 18 2.01 -8.63 -4.26
CA VAL A 18 3.21 -7.79 -4.12
C VAL A 18 4.43 -8.69 -4.15
N ARG A 19 5.24 -8.57 -5.21
CA ARG A 19 6.46 -9.39 -5.41
C ARG A 19 7.66 -8.59 -5.88
N LYS A 20 7.49 -7.29 -6.14
CA LYS A 20 8.54 -6.39 -6.64
C LYS A 20 8.50 -5.05 -5.92
N THR A 21 9.63 -4.40 -5.82
CA THR A 21 9.76 -3.03 -5.35
C THR A 21 10.57 -2.22 -6.36
N LEU A 22 10.23 -0.93 -6.51
CA LEU A 22 10.97 0.03 -7.33
C LEU A 22 11.62 1.04 -6.39
N GLN A 23 12.92 1.18 -6.49
CA GLN A 23 13.71 2.14 -5.70
C GLN A 23 14.72 2.85 -6.58
N ARG A 24 15.08 4.05 -6.16
CA ARG A 24 16.18 4.80 -6.73
C ARG A 24 17.43 4.51 -5.88
N ILE A 25 18.47 4.01 -6.50
CA ILE A 25 19.75 3.71 -5.84
C ILE A 25 20.85 4.62 -6.39
N GLN A 26 21.87 4.89 -5.56
CA GLN A 26 23.07 5.59 -6.01
C GLN A 26 23.89 4.69 -6.94
N CYS A 27 24.46 5.27 -7.98
CA CYS A 27 25.38 4.59 -8.88
C CYS A 27 26.82 4.96 -8.49
N GLN A 28 27.71 3.98 -8.57
CA GLN A 28 29.15 4.17 -8.32
C GLN A 28 29.94 4.35 -9.62
N ASP A 29 29.27 4.32 -10.77
CA ASP A 29 29.85 4.32 -12.11
C ASP A 29 30.26 5.70 -12.63
N GLY A 30 30.15 6.77 -11.83
CA GLY A 30 30.62 8.12 -12.16
C GLY A 30 29.86 8.86 -13.25
N VAL A 31 29.01 8.18 -14.04
CA VAL A 31 28.27 8.75 -15.17
C VAL A 31 26.88 9.27 -14.72
N THR A 32 26.17 8.51 -13.90
CA THR A 32 24.87 8.91 -13.38
C THR A 32 24.86 8.83 -11.86
N LYS A 33 24.38 9.89 -11.19
CA LYS A 33 24.31 9.90 -9.70
C LYS A 33 23.37 8.83 -9.15
N THR A 34 22.30 8.47 -9.86
CA THR A 34 21.28 7.52 -9.39
C THR A 34 20.58 6.81 -10.55
N LYS A 35 20.13 5.56 -10.31
CA LYS A 35 19.27 4.80 -11.26
C LYS A 35 18.05 4.19 -10.56
N LEU A 36 16.99 3.98 -11.34
CA LEU A 36 15.81 3.23 -10.90
C LEU A 36 16.09 1.73 -11.06
N VAL A 37 15.85 0.98 -10.02
CA VAL A 37 16.03 -0.48 -10.02
C VAL A 37 14.78 -1.15 -9.47
N ILE A 38 14.34 -2.18 -10.19
CA ILE A 38 13.29 -3.09 -9.72
C ILE A 38 13.99 -4.28 -9.07
N THR A 39 13.67 -4.51 -7.82
CA THR A 39 14.22 -5.61 -7.03
C THR A 39 13.10 -6.41 -6.40
N GLU A 40 13.41 -7.60 -5.94
CA GLU A 40 12.54 -8.28 -4.99
C GLU A 40 12.48 -7.53 -3.66
N PRO A 41 11.39 -7.66 -2.91
CA PRO A 41 11.30 -7.10 -1.57
C PRO A 41 12.39 -7.71 -0.66
N LYS A 42 12.94 -6.89 0.24
CA LYS A 42 14.03 -7.29 1.14
C LYS A 42 13.64 -8.36 2.18
N SER A 43 12.34 -8.49 2.50
CA SER A 43 11.84 -9.45 3.48
C SER A 43 10.72 -10.30 2.87
N GLU A 44 10.60 -11.55 3.31
CA GLU A 44 9.50 -12.44 2.91
C GLU A 44 8.13 -11.87 3.29
N SER A 45 8.00 -11.20 4.44
CA SER A 45 6.76 -10.53 4.84
C SER A 45 6.31 -9.43 3.88
N SER A 46 7.22 -8.89 3.08
CA SER A 46 6.91 -7.91 2.04
C SER A 46 6.32 -8.54 0.78
N LYS A 47 6.60 -9.83 0.51
CA LYS A 47 5.95 -10.62 -0.54
C LYS A 47 4.60 -11.10 -0.01
N ARG A 48 3.52 -10.59 -0.55
CA ARG A 48 2.18 -10.88 0.01
C ARG A 48 1.08 -10.78 -1.02
N LYS A 49 -0.01 -11.47 -0.74
CA LYS A 49 -1.28 -11.37 -1.48
C LYS A 49 -2.24 -10.49 -0.69
N ILE A 50 -2.82 -9.51 -1.35
CA ILE A 50 -3.75 -8.55 -0.74
C ILE A 50 -5.12 -8.76 -1.39
N PRO A 51 -6.18 -9.07 -0.64
CA PRO A 51 -7.53 -9.11 -1.17
C PRO A 51 -7.97 -7.74 -1.66
N ILE A 52 -8.60 -7.69 -2.83
CA ILE A 52 -9.12 -6.45 -3.41
C ILE A 52 -10.59 -6.31 -3.01
N PRO A 53 -10.97 -5.20 -2.35
CA PRO A 53 -12.37 -4.94 -2.01
C PRO A 53 -13.25 -4.90 -3.26
N ALA A 54 -14.47 -5.44 -3.16
CA ALA A 54 -15.38 -5.57 -4.31
C ALA A 54 -15.65 -4.23 -5.01
N HIS A 55 -15.81 -3.15 -4.27
CA HIS A 55 -16.07 -1.81 -4.81
C HIS A 55 -14.92 -1.21 -5.61
N VAL A 56 -13.69 -1.76 -5.50
CA VAL A 56 -12.50 -1.31 -6.26
C VAL A 56 -12.43 -2.01 -7.63
N ILE A 57 -13.06 -3.16 -7.79
CA ILE A 57 -13.00 -3.95 -9.03
C ILE A 57 -13.49 -3.19 -10.27
N PRO A 58 -14.65 -2.49 -10.25
CA PRO A 58 -15.11 -1.72 -11.42
C PRO A 58 -14.10 -0.64 -11.84
N LEU A 59 -13.45 0.00 -10.86
CA LEU A 59 -12.41 0.99 -11.14
C LEU A 59 -11.19 0.34 -11.83
N LEU A 60 -10.73 -0.80 -11.33
CA LEU A 60 -9.59 -1.50 -11.93
C LEU A 60 -9.92 -2.00 -13.35
N LEU A 61 -11.13 -2.52 -13.57
CA LEU A 61 -11.58 -2.95 -14.90
C LEU A 61 -11.56 -1.79 -15.91
N LYS A 62 -12.00 -0.59 -15.49
CA LYS A 62 -12.01 0.60 -16.35
C LYS A 62 -10.61 0.99 -16.86
N PHE A 63 -9.57 0.72 -16.08
CA PHE A 63 -8.18 1.09 -16.39
C PHE A 63 -7.32 -0.12 -16.75
N GLN A 64 -7.93 -1.30 -16.92
CA GLN A 64 -7.19 -2.52 -17.20
C GLN A 64 -6.40 -2.40 -18.50
N GLY A 65 -5.09 -2.60 -18.40
CA GLY A 65 -4.16 -2.63 -19.52
C GLY A 65 -3.58 -4.02 -19.77
N ASN A 66 -2.52 -4.08 -20.58
CA ASN A 66 -1.80 -5.30 -20.88
C ASN A 66 -1.03 -5.83 -19.66
N LYS A 67 -0.76 -7.12 -19.61
CA LYS A 67 -0.10 -7.79 -18.47
C LYS A 67 1.22 -7.14 -18.03
N ASN A 68 2.01 -6.62 -18.98
CA ASN A 68 3.31 -6.02 -18.72
C ASN A 68 3.23 -4.53 -18.35
N GLU A 69 2.09 -3.90 -18.54
CA GLU A 69 1.91 -2.49 -18.19
C GLU A 69 1.79 -2.30 -16.69
N TYR A 70 2.38 -1.20 -16.19
CA TYR A 70 2.31 -0.82 -14.78
C TYR A 70 0.98 -0.12 -14.48
N LEU A 71 0.34 -0.48 -13.36
CA LEU A 71 -0.98 0.07 -12.97
C LEU A 71 -0.99 1.61 -12.90
N ILE A 72 0.11 2.21 -12.46
CA ILE A 72 0.18 3.66 -12.21
C ILE A 72 0.51 4.44 -13.48
N SER A 73 1.36 3.90 -14.33
CA SER A 73 1.76 4.59 -15.56
C SER A 73 0.84 4.30 -16.75
N GLY A 74 0.18 3.15 -16.77
CA GLY A 74 -0.52 2.62 -17.95
C GLY A 74 0.43 2.33 -19.12
N LYS A 75 1.71 2.08 -18.84
CA LYS A 75 2.79 1.83 -19.83
C LYS A 75 3.67 0.69 -19.35
N GLU A 76 4.51 0.18 -20.23
CA GLU A 76 5.55 -0.81 -19.90
C GLU A 76 6.73 -0.23 -19.09
N THR A 77 6.75 1.07 -18.87
CA THR A 77 7.73 1.76 -18.02
C THR A 77 7.09 2.21 -16.72
N PRO A 78 7.72 1.98 -15.55
CA PRO A 78 7.16 2.35 -14.28
C PRO A 78 7.17 3.86 -14.04
N THR A 79 6.19 4.37 -13.31
CA THR A 79 6.24 5.74 -12.78
C THR A 79 7.26 5.82 -11.66
N GLU A 80 8.15 6.80 -11.70
CA GLU A 80 9.08 7.05 -10.62
C GLU A 80 8.34 7.38 -9.32
N PRO A 81 8.78 6.82 -8.15
CA PRO A 81 8.11 7.08 -6.86
C PRO A 81 7.96 8.56 -6.52
N ARG A 82 8.97 9.37 -6.82
CA ARG A 82 8.93 10.83 -6.60
C ARG A 82 7.87 11.52 -7.45
N THR A 83 7.71 11.09 -8.70
CA THR A 83 6.67 11.60 -9.60
C THR A 83 5.27 11.27 -9.08
N LEU A 84 5.07 10.06 -8.54
CA LEU A 84 3.81 9.69 -7.91
C LEU A 84 3.48 10.58 -6.69
N GLN A 85 4.47 10.82 -5.82
CA GLN A 85 4.32 11.71 -4.67
C GLN A 85 3.97 13.14 -5.10
N TYR A 86 4.65 13.66 -6.12
CA TYR A 86 4.36 14.99 -6.68
C TYR A 86 2.92 15.07 -7.22
N ARG A 87 2.48 14.06 -8.01
CA ARG A 87 1.10 14.01 -8.53
C ARG A 87 0.09 13.97 -7.41
N PHE A 88 0.35 13.21 -6.36
CA PHE A 88 -0.52 13.16 -5.18
C PHE A 88 -0.63 14.51 -4.48
N SER A 89 0.50 15.20 -4.24
CA SER A 89 0.49 16.55 -3.64
C SER A 89 -0.27 17.55 -4.50
N LYS A 90 -0.15 17.47 -5.84
CA LYS A 90 -0.91 18.31 -6.77
C LYS A 90 -2.43 18.05 -6.67
N ILE A 91 -2.84 16.77 -6.55
CA ILE A 91 -4.26 16.42 -6.37
C ILE A 91 -4.79 17.04 -5.07
N LEU A 92 -4.08 16.87 -3.94
CA LEU A 92 -4.48 17.46 -2.65
C LEU A 92 -4.66 18.97 -2.75
N LYS A 93 -3.72 19.65 -3.40
CA LYS A 93 -3.79 21.11 -3.61
C LYS A 93 -5.02 21.51 -4.45
N ASN A 94 -5.30 20.76 -5.52
CA ASN A 94 -6.43 21.06 -6.42
C ASN A 94 -7.81 20.91 -5.74
N VAL A 95 -7.90 20.06 -4.71
CA VAL A 95 -9.15 19.84 -3.95
C VAL A 95 -9.13 20.54 -2.58
N ASN A 96 -8.20 21.48 -2.37
CA ASN A 96 -8.05 22.25 -1.14
C ASN A 96 -7.90 21.41 0.14
N LEU A 97 -7.26 20.25 0.04
CA LEU A 97 -6.93 19.42 1.19
C LEU A 97 -5.55 19.75 1.75
N PRO A 98 -5.34 19.59 3.07
CA PRO A 98 -4.03 19.76 3.69
C PRO A 98 -2.97 18.90 3.03
N SER A 99 -1.75 19.42 2.92
CA SER A 99 -0.61 18.65 2.42
C SER A 99 -0.25 17.55 3.42
N VAL A 100 -0.29 16.32 2.98
CA VAL A 100 0.12 15.15 3.74
C VAL A 100 1.08 14.28 2.91
N HIS A 101 1.97 13.56 3.60
CA HIS A 101 2.87 12.64 2.92
C HIS A 101 2.09 11.47 2.30
N PHE A 102 2.55 10.98 1.14
CA PHE A 102 1.94 9.82 0.48
C PHE A 102 1.80 8.59 1.41
N HIS A 103 2.77 8.39 2.31
CA HIS A 103 2.74 7.31 3.30
C HIS A 103 1.59 7.43 4.32
N SER A 104 1.05 8.64 4.51
CA SER A 104 -0.12 8.86 5.39
C SER A 104 -1.36 8.09 4.92
N LEU A 105 -1.50 7.82 3.60
CA LEU A 105 -2.56 6.96 3.08
C LEU A 105 -2.53 5.55 3.71
N ARG A 106 -1.33 5.00 3.92
CA ARG A 106 -1.17 3.71 4.59
C ARG A 106 -1.58 3.79 6.06
N HIS A 107 -1.24 4.88 6.75
CA HIS A 107 -1.66 5.09 8.14
C HIS A 107 -3.18 5.26 8.26
N MET A 108 -3.79 6.03 7.35
CA MET A 108 -5.24 6.20 7.32
C MET A 108 -5.96 4.88 7.05
N PHE A 109 -5.48 4.07 6.10
CA PHE A 109 -6.01 2.74 5.83
C PHE A 109 -5.92 1.85 7.08
N ALA A 110 -4.75 1.75 7.69
CA ALA A 110 -4.55 0.92 8.88
C ALA A 110 -5.45 1.35 10.06
N SER A 111 -5.51 2.63 10.37
CA SER A 111 -6.37 3.18 11.42
C SER A 111 -7.86 2.92 11.14
N ARG A 112 -8.28 3.00 9.87
CA ARG A 112 -9.64 2.67 9.46
C ARG A 112 -9.94 1.18 9.66
N CYS A 113 -9.03 0.29 9.29
CA CYS A 113 -9.19 -1.16 9.48
C CYS A 113 -9.33 -1.52 10.97
N ILE A 114 -8.52 -0.92 11.84
CA ILE A 114 -8.64 -1.12 13.31
C ILE A 114 -10.02 -0.68 13.81
N ARG A 115 -10.49 0.51 13.39
CA ARG A 115 -11.83 0.99 13.78
C ARG A 115 -12.97 0.11 13.26
N LEU A 116 -12.76 -0.59 12.13
CA LEU A 116 -13.71 -1.57 11.59
C LEU A 116 -13.59 -2.96 12.24
N GLY A 117 -12.73 -3.13 13.24
CA GLY A 117 -12.57 -4.37 13.97
C GLY A 117 -11.75 -5.44 13.23
N PHE A 118 -10.88 -5.04 12.30
CA PHE A 118 -9.98 -6.00 11.64
C PHE A 118 -9.08 -6.65 12.68
N ASP A 119 -8.89 -7.96 12.54
CA ASP A 119 -7.86 -8.67 13.27
C ASP A 119 -6.48 -8.07 13.02
N VAL A 120 -5.71 -7.83 14.08
CA VAL A 120 -4.43 -7.11 14.01
C VAL A 120 -3.38 -7.91 13.26
N LYS A 121 -3.42 -9.26 13.35
CA LYS A 121 -2.50 -10.13 12.62
C LYS A 121 -2.81 -10.08 11.12
N ALA A 122 -4.09 -10.22 10.74
CA ALA A 122 -4.52 -10.10 9.34
C ALA A 122 -4.16 -8.72 8.75
N LEU A 123 -4.35 -7.64 9.51
CA LEU A 123 -3.95 -6.30 9.09
C LEU A 123 -2.43 -6.17 8.91
N SER A 124 -1.64 -6.73 9.83
CA SER A 124 -0.18 -6.76 9.75
C SER A 124 0.31 -7.45 8.48
N GLU A 125 -0.29 -8.59 8.12
CA GLU A 125 0.00 -9.33 6.89
C GLU A 125 -0.37 -8.52 5.63
N ILE A 126 -1.54 -7.89 5.59
CA ILE A 126 -1.97 -7.00 4.49
C ILE A 126 -0.98 -5.84 4.32
N LEU A 127 -0.56 -5.26 5.42
CA LEU A 127 0.43 -4.17 5.42
C LEU A 127 1.83 -4.67 5.07
N GLY A 128 2.17 -5.93 5.32
CA GLY A 128 3.50 -6.49 5.13
C GLY A 128 4.49 -5.98 6.17
N HIS A 129 4.07 -5.89 7.42
CA HIS A 129 4.96 -5.65 8.55
C HIS A 129 5.72 -6.94 8.89
N SER A 130 6.96 -6.80 9.32
CA SER A 130 7.80 -7.93 9.72
C SER A 130 7.35 -8.56 11.04
N SER A 131 6.63 -7.83 11.89
CA SER A 131 6.00 -8.35 13.10
C SER A 131 4.64 -7.68 13.35
N VAL A 132 3.77 -8.39 14.06
CA VAL A 132 2.46 -7.90 14.48
C VAL A 132 2.60 -6.73 15.46
N GLU A 133 3.65 -6.73 16.27
CA GLU A 133 3.96 -5.67 17.25
C GLU A 133 4.04 -4.28 16.61
N ILE A 134 4.57 -4.19 15.37
CA ILE A 134 4.63 -2.92 14.64
C ILE A 134 3.21 -2.37 14.40
N THR A 135 2.25 -3.24 14.12
CA THR A 135 0.84 -2.85 13.92
C THR A 135 0.19 -2.50 15.25
N LEU A 136 0.40 -3.30 16.29
CA LEU A 136 -0.11 -3.04 17.64
C LEU A 136 0.37 -1.69 18.17
N ASN A 137 1.66 -1.49 18.23
CA ASN A 137 2.26 -0.27 18.81
C ASN A 137 1.90 1.01 18.05
N ARG A 138 1.64 0.90 16.76
CA ARG A 138 1.38 2.08 15.91
C ARG A 138 -0.10 2.43 15.78
N TYR A 139 -1.00 1.45 15.83
CA TYR A 139 -2.40 1.65 15.46
C TYR A 139 -3.40 1.22 16.53
N VAL A 140 -3.01 0.41 17.50
CA VAL A 140 -3.91 -0.10 18.53
C VAL A 140 -3.67 0.65 19.83
N HIS A 141 -4.52 1.63 20.09
CA HIS A 141 -4.54 2.37 21.36
C HIS A 141 -5.93 2.18 21.96
N SER A 142 -6.04 1.37 22.99
CA SER A 142 -7.32 1.16 23.70
C SER A 142 -7.57 2.28 24.68
N SER A 143 -8.70 2.97 24.58
CA SER A 143 -9.18 3.87 25.64
C SER A 143 -9.80 3.08 26.80
N PHE A 144 -9.94 3.74 27.95
CA PHE A 144 -10.59 3.09 29.11
C PHE A 144 -12.06 2.78 28.84
N GLU A 145 -12.74 3.65 28.10
CA GLU A 145 -14.14 3.47 27.67
C GLU A 145 -14.30 2.20 26.82
N GLN A 146 -13.36 1.96 25.86
CA GLN A 146 -13.36 0.72 25.09
C GLN A 146 -13.17 -0.52 25.96
N LYS A 147 -12.36 -0.43 27.00
CA LYS A 147 -12.19 -1.54 27.95
C LYS A 147 -13.48 -1.82 28.70
N ILE A 148 -14.19 -0.80 29.16
CA ILE A 148 -15.52 -0.94 29.79
C ILE A 148 -16.50 -1.61 28.82
N GLU A 149 -16.56 -1.13 27.58
CA GLU A 149 -17.43 -1.72 26.54
C GLU A 149 -17.13 -3.20 26.31
N TYR A 150 -15.85 -3.57 26.18
CA TYR A 150 -15.47 -4.98 25.99
C TYR A 150 -15.85 -5.85 27.19
N MET A 151 -15.63 -5.37 28.42
CA MET A 151 -16.00 -6.10 29.61
C MET A 151 -17.52 -6.28 29.76
N SER A 152 -18.32 -5.32 29.29
CA SER A 152 -19.79 -5.43 29.31
C SER A 152 -20.36 -6.48 28.34
N ARG A 153 -19.56 -6.94 27.36
CA ARG A 153 -19.94 -8.01 26.42
C ARG A 153 -19.76 -9.41 27.00
N LEU A 154 -19.03 -9.55 28.10
CA LEU A 154 -18.92 -10.82 28.82
C LEU A 154 -20.23 -11.08 29.57
N LYS A 155 -20.88 -12.19 29.21
CA LYS A 155 -22.11 -12.67 29.87
C LYS A 155 -21.76 -13.77 30.85
#